data_a42d0aa1b660bba30606950b0d643fbb
#
_entry.id   a42d0aa1b660bba30606950b0d643fbb
#
_cell.length_a   1.000
_cell.length_b   1.000
_cell.length_c   1.000
_cell.angle_alpha   90.00
_cell.angle_beta   90.00
_cell.angle_gamma   90.00
#
_symmetry.space_group_name_H-M   'P 1'
#
loop_
_entity.id
_entity.type
_entity.pdbx_description
1 polymer ?
#
loop_
_entity_poly.entity_id
_entity_poly.type
_entity_poly.pdbx_seq_one_letter_code
_entity_poly.pdbx_strand_id
1 'polypeptide(L)' 'MSGVTCKPVQQFSLNGELIGEYISAKDAERKTGIRHVFRACNGTRKTAGGFVWVYKTK' A
#
# COMPACT_ATOMS: atom_id res chain seq x y z
N MET A 1 23.97 -3.69 2.93
CA MET A 1 23.36 -3.74 3.17
C MET A 1 22.49 -3.42 3.23
N SER A 2 22.22 -3.49 2.97
CA SER A 2 21.38 -3.15 2.96
C SER A 2 20.47 -2.94 3.82
N GLY A 3 20.08 -2.78 4.45
CA GLY A 3 19.13 -2.51 5.43
C GLY A 3 17.83 -1.97 4.94
N VAL A 4 17.65 -1.99 3.68
CA VAL A 4 16.40 -1.49 3.13
C VAL A 4 15.31 -2.50 3.40
N THR A 5 14.26 -2.05 4.06
CA THR A 5 13.18 -2.94 4.41
C THR A 5 11.86 -2.51 3.76
N CYS A 6 11.96 -1.83 2.64
CA CYS A 6 10.76 -1.45 1.92
C CYS A 6 10.05 -2.67 1.41
N LYS A 7 8.78 -2.76 1.70
CA LYS A 7 7.97 -3.85 1.20
C LYS A 7 7.06 -3.32 0.12
N PRO A 8 7.00 -3.98 -1.01
CA PRO A 8 6.07 -3.53 -2.05
C PRO A 8 4.63 -3.65 -1.57
N VAL A 9 3.80 -2.73 -2.03
CA VAL A 9 2.39 -2.74 -1.66
C VAL A 9 1.56 -2.77 -2.91
N GLN A 10 0.37 -3.31 -2.78
CA GLN A 10 -0.59 -3.37 -3.88
C GLN A 10 -1.83 -2.59 -3.50
N GLN A 11 -2.35 -1.86 -4.47
CA GLN A 11 -3.56 -1.08 -4.31
C GLN A 11 -4.71 -1.83 -4.98
N PHE A 12 -5.76 -2.09 -4.22
CA PHE A 12 -6.93 -2.76 -4.75
C PHE A 12 -8.15 -1.87 -4.61
N SER A 13 -9.07 -2.00 -5.53
CA SER A 13 -10.36 -1.34 -5.39
C SER A 13 -11.14 -2.02 -4.28
N LEU A 14 -12.24 -1.40 -3.87
CA LEU A 14 -13.08 -1.99 -2.86
C LEU A 14 -13.72 -3.30 -3.35
N ASN A 15 -13.74 -3.49 -4.64
CA ASN A 15 -14.23 -4.74 -5.24
C ASN A 15 -13.19 -5.84 -5.27
N GLY A 16 -11.95 -5.50 -4.93
CA GLY A 16 -10.88 -6.48 -4.94
C GLY A 16 -10.06 -6.50 -6.20
N GLU A 17 -10.21 -5.53 -7.08
CA GLU A 17 -9.44 -5.46 -8.30
C GLU A 17 -8.10 -4.79 -8.07
N LEU A 18 -7.06 -5.35 -8.63
CA LEU A 18 -5.74 -4.74 -8.52
C LEU A 18 -5.69 -3.48 -9.39
N ILE A 19 -5.41 -2.36 -8.76
CA ILE A 19 -5.31 -1.08 -9.46
C ILE A 19 -3.87 -0.74 -9.77
N GLY A 20 -2.97 -1.00 -8.83
CA GLY A 20 -1.58 -0.66 -9.05
C GLY A 20 -0.69 -1.27 -7.99
N GLU A 21 0.61 -1.14 -8.23
CA GLU A 21 1.61 -1.62 -7.31
C GLU A 21 2.64 -0.54 -7.10
N TYR A 22 3.21 -0.54 -5.90
CA TYR A 22 4.22 0.45 -5.53
C TYR A 22 5.32 -0.27 -4.77
N ILE A 23 6.50 0.31 -4.79
CA ILE A 23 7.65 -0.35 -4.16
C ILE A 23 7.60 -0.27 -2.64
N SER A 24 6.80 0.64 -2.10
CA SER A 24 6.65 0.74 -0.66
C SER A 24 5.37 1.52 -0.37
N ALA A 25 4.93 1.44 0.88
CA ALA A 25 3.77 2.21 1.29
C ALA A 25 4.04 3.71 1.15
N LYS A 26 5.24 4.12 1.47
CA LYS A 26 5.58 5.54 1.37
C LYS A 26 5.58 5.99 -0.08
N ASP A 27 6.08 5.15 -0.97
CA ASP A 27 6.06 5.46 -2.38
C ASP A 27 4.62 5.59 -2.87
N ALA A 28 3.76 4.69 -2.42
CA ALA A 28 2.35 4.76 -2.77
C ALA A 28 1.73 6.06 -2.30
N GLU A 29 2.06 6.48 -1.09
CA GLU A 29 1.54 7.75 -0.57
C GLU A 29 1.98 8.91 -1.42
N ARG A 30 3.23 8.91 -1.83
CA ARG A 30 3.75 10.00 -2.64
C ARG A 30 3.11 10.04 -4.02
N LYS A 31 2.93 8.90 -4.63
CA LYS A 31 2.43 8.85 -5.99
C LYS A 31 0.93 9.07 -6.09
N THR A 32 0.20 8.63 -5.08
CA THR A 32 -1.25 8.78 -5.10
C THR A 32 -1.74 9.96 -4.29
N GLY A 33 -0.90 10.49 -3.40
CA GLY A 33 -1.32 11.53 -2.50
C GLY A 33 -2.20 11.06 -1.37
N ILE A 34 -2.36 9.75 -1.23
CA ILE A 34 -3.17 9.17 -0.17
C ILE A 34 -2.31 9.00 1.07
N ARG A 35 -2.84 9.35 2.21
CA ARG A 35 -2.11 9.23 3.47
C ARG A 35 -2.46 7.95 4.18
N HIS A 36 -1.57 7.55 5.09
CA HIS A 36 -1.81 6.42 5.98
C HIS A 36 -1.92 5.10 5.23
N VAL A 37 -1.27 5.01 4.09
CA VAL A 37 -1.28 3.76 3.32
C VAL A 37 -0.67 2.64 4.14
N PHE A 38 0.42 2.92 4.86
CA PHE A 38 1.06 1.85 5.62
C PHE A 38 0.13 1.33 6.73
N ARG A 39 -0.73 2.16 7.27
CA ARG A 39 -1.67 1.71 8.29
C ARG A 39 -2.68 0.74 7.69
N ALA A 40 -3.12 1.03 6.48
CA ALA A 40 -4.02 0.10 5.79
C ALA A 40 -3.31 -1.21 5.51
N CYS A 41 -2.04 -1.15 5.12
CA CYS A 41 -1.26 -2.36 4.87
C CYS A 41 -1.07 -3.19 6.13
N ASN A 42 -0.90 -2.51 7.27
CA ASN A 42 -0.69 -3.21 8.53
C ASN A 42 -1.98 -3.73 9.15
N GLY A 43 -3.10 -3.36 8.59
CA GLY A 43 -4.38 -3.79 9.13
C GLY A 43 -4.96 -2.86 10.19
N THR A 44 -4.27 -1.75 10.50
CA THR A 44 -4.79 -0.78 11.45
C THR A 44 -6.03 -0.10 10.89
N ARG A 45 -6.04 0.10 9.59
CA ARG A 45 -7.18 0.67 8.89
C ARG A 45 -7.59 -0.31 7.79
N LYS A 46 -8.87 -0.35 7.51
CA LYS A 46 -9.35 -1.22 6.45
C LYS A 46 -9.01 -0.68 5.07
N THR A 47 -9.05 0.64 4.94
CA THR A 47 -8.79 1.28 3.66
C THR A 47 -8.03 2.58 3.89
N ALA A 48 -7.45 3.08 2.82
CA ALA A 48 -6.87 4.40 2.82
C ALA A 48 -7.22 5.04 1.49
N GLY A 49 -7.79 6.24 1.55
CA GLY A 49 -8.19 6.94 0.34
C GLY A 49 -9.27 6.22 -0.45
N GLY A 50 -10.02 5.34 0.19
CA GLY A 50 -11.06 4.60 -0.51
C GLY A 50 -10.57 3.36 -1.22
N PHE A 51 -9.36 2.92 -0.93
CA PHE A 51 -8.77 1.74 -1.55
C PHE A 51 -8.26 0.78 -0.51
N VAL A 52 -8.19 -0.48 -0.88
CA VAL A 52 -7.59 -1.50 -0.02
C VAL A 52 -6.11 -1.59 -0.35
N TRP A 53 -5.30 -1.68 0.68
CA TRP A 53 -3.85 -1.73 0.52
C TRP A 53 -3.33 -2.97 1.23
N VAL A 54 -2.48 -3.71 0.55
CA VAL A 54 -1.87 -4.89 1.16
C VAL A 54 -0.39 -4.91 0.78
N TYR A 55 0.41 -5.52 1.65
CA TYR A 55 1.78 -5.77 1.30
C TYR A 55 1.82 -6.93 0.32
N LYS A 56 2.65 -6.78 -0.68
CA LYS A 56 2.86 -7.87 -1.62
C LYS A 56 3.91 -8.79 -1.01
N THR A 57 3.49 -9.97 -0.63
CA THR A 57 4.44 -10.95 -0.12
C THR A 57 4.83 -11.83 -1.26
N LYS A 58 6.09 -12.10 -1.36
CA LYS A 58 6.60 -12.80 -2.43
C LYS A 58 6.11 -14.05 -2.76
#